data_c4278d867e31e542545452b204e98138
#
_entry.id   c4278d867e31e542545452b204e98138
#
_cell.length_a   1.000
_cell.length_b   1.000
_cell.length_c   1.000
_cell.angle_alpha   90.00
_cell.angle_beta   90.00
_cell.angle_gamma   90.00
#
_symmetry.space_group_name_H-M   'P 1'
#
loop_
_entity.id
_entity.type
_entity.pdbx_description
1 polymer ?
#
loop_
_entity_poly.entity_id
_entity_poly.type
_entity_poly.pdbx_seq_one_letter_code
_entity_poly.pdbx_strand_id
1 'polypeptide(L)'
;MWSKFMPLAPGRPWLTIVSQPPYLAALFGAATGYGIMILAMTATPIAMTHHHHDLSTTATVIQLHVLGMFLPSFFTGSLIARFGVQRIMLSGIVLFACHIIMALTGTGFSSFAAALVFLGVGWNFLYIGGTTLLTTTYTVAEKGRLSATLFSD
;
A
#
# COMPACT_ATOMS: atom_id res chain seq x y z
N MET A 1 23.86 40.76 -2.20
CA MET A 1 22.48 40.64 -2.68
C MET A 1 21.93 39.26 -2.27
N TRP A 2 21.92 38.97 -0.94
CA TRP A 2 21.56 37.68 -0.32
C TRP A 2 20.57 37.88 0.83
N SER A 3 19.57 38.73 0.63
CA SER A 3 18.63 39.06 1.70
C SER A 3 17.20 38.87 1.23
N LYS A 4 16.75 37.65 1.16
CA LYS A 4 15.32 37.26 1.29
C LYS A 4 15.20 35.76 1.55
N PHE A 5 15.87 35.26 2.57
CA PHE A 5 15.27 34.13 3.25
C PHE A 5 14.06 34.67 4.01
N MET A 6 12.87 34.61 3.39
CA MET A 6 11.63 34.75 4.14
C MET A 6 11.69 33.71 5.27
N PRO A 7 11.49 34.11 6.55
CA PRO A 7 11.31 33.13 7.61
C PRO A 7 10.15 32.25 7.19
N LEU A 8 10.43 30.95 7.03
CA LEU A 8 9.38 29.96 6.78
C LEU A 8 8.36 30.13 7.91
N ALA A 9 7.09 30.36 7.56
CA ALA A 9 6.01 30.47 8.53
C ALA A 9 6.13 29.31 9.54
N PRO A 10 5.89 29.54 10.85
CA PRO A 10 6.03 28.49 11.83
C PRO A 10 5.11 27.32 11.44
N GLY A 11 5.72 26.19 11.08
CA GLY A 11 4.99 24.98 10.69
C GLY A 11 4.14 24.50 11.87
N ARG A 12 3.01 23.89 11.56
CA ARG A 12 2.10 23.31 12.57
C ARG A 12 2.86 22.33 13.48
N PRO A 13 2.47 22.21 14.77
CA PRO A 13 3.02 21.18 15.65
C PRO A 13 2.84 19.78 15.03
N TRP A 14 3.84 18.92 15.20
CA TRP A 14 3.80 17.57 14.63
C TRP A 14 2.57 16.76 15.07
N LEU A 15 2.14 16.92 16.34
CA LEU A 15 0.93 16.30 16.86
C LEU A 15 -0.33 16.71 16.08
N THR A 16 -0.43 17.96 15.64
CA THR A 16 -1.54 18.44 14.82
C THR A 16 -1.53 17.81 13.42
N ILE A 17 -0.36 17.50 12.88
CA ILE A 17 -0.23 16.86 11.57
C ILE A 17 -0.62 15.39 11.65
N VAL A 18 -0.09 14.65 12.64
CA VAL A 18 -0.34 13.20 12.78
C VAL A 18 -1.75 12.88 13.26
N SER A 19 -2.44 13.81 13.94
CA SER A 19 -3.83 13.62 14.36
C SER A 19 -4.88 13.91 13.27
N GLN A 20 -4.46 14.35 12.08
CA GLN A 20 -5.41 14.60 11.00
C GLN A 20 -6.06 13.31 10.51
N PRO A 21 -7.41 13.28 10.30
CA PRO A 21 -8.09 12.09 9.78
C PRO A 21 -7.49 11.51 8.49
N PRO A 22 -7.09 12.33 7.48
CA PRO A 22 -6.44 11.79 6.29
C PRO A 22 -5.05 11.19 6.57
N TYR A 23 -4.29 11.72 7.53
CA TYR A 23 -3.02 11.13 7.94
C TYR A 23 -3.23 9.74 8.58
N LEU A 24 -4.16 9.66 9.53
CA LEU A 24 -4.50 8.39 10.19
C LEU A 24 -5.05 7.36 9.21
N ALA A 25 -5.92 7.78 8.27
CA ALA A 25 -6.42 6.89 7.22
C ALA A 25 -5.31 6.37 6.31
N ALA A 26 -4.36 7.23 5.91
CA ALA A 26 -3.21 6.85 5.10
C ALA A 26 -2.29 5.87 5.84
N LEU A 27 -1.97 6.16 7.11
CA LEU A 27 -1.13 5.32 7.95
C LEU A 27 -1.77 3.96 8.20
N PHE A 28 -3.05 3.94 8.60
CA PHE A 28 -3.79 2.71 8.86
C PHE A 28 -3.93 1.86 7.58
N GLY A 29 -4.25 2.48 6.45
CA GLY A 29 -4.36 1.79 5.16
C GLY A 29 -3.03 1.17 4.73
N ALA A 30 -1.93 1.91 4.84
CA ALA A 30 -0.60 1.41 4.50
C ALA A 30 -0.16 0.28 5.43
N ALA A 31 -0.32 0.44 6.76
CA ALA A 31 0.08 -0.56 7.75
C ALA A 31 -0.75 -1.85 7.61
N THR A 32 -2.07 -1.73 7.47
CA THR A 32 -2.96 -2.88 7.28
C THR A 32 -2.66 -3.59 5.96
N GLY A 33 -2.49 -2.84 4.86
CA GLY A 33 -2.16 -3.41 3.56
C GLY A 33 -0.84 -4.17 3.59
N TYR A 34 0.17 -3.61 4.23
CA TYR A 34 1.48 -4.26 4.39
C TYR A 34 1.40 -5.51 5.29
N GLY A 35 0.68 -5.43 6.40
CA GLY A 35 0.48 -6.56 7.32
C GLY A 35 -0.24 -7.74 6.66
N ILE A 36 -1.33 -7.47 5.94
CA ILE A 36 -2.07 -8.50 5.18
C ILE A 36 -1.17 -9.12 4.10
N MET A 37 -0.38 -8.30 3.40
CA MET A 37 0.55 -8.79 2.37
C MET A 37 1.58 -9.76 2.98
N ILE A 38 2.23 -9.40 4.08
CA ILE A 38 3.23 -10.26 4.73
C ILE A 38 2.57 -11.56 5.19
N LEU A 39 1.40 -11.47 5.83
CA LEU A 39 0.67 -12.65 6.31
C LEU A 39 0.35 -13.61 5.13
N ALA A 40 -0.22 -13.10 4.06
CA ALA A 40 -0.60 -13.89 2.90
C ALA A 40 0.62 -14.49 2.18
N MET A 41 1.71 -13.72 2.04
CA MET A 41 2.96 -14.19 1.42
C MET A 41 3.65 -15.28 2.24
N THR A 42 3.49 -15.26 3.57
CA THR A 42 4.01 -16.33 4.45
C THR A 42 3.11 -17.55 4.44
N ALA A 43 1.79 -17.34 4.51
CA ALA A 43 0.82 -18.43 4.61
C ALA A 43 0.64 -19.20 3.29
N THR A 44 0.71 -18.53 2.13
CA THR A 44 0.42 -19.15 0.83
C THR A 44 1.38 -20.30 0.48
N PRO A 45 2.73 -20.16 0.57
CA PRO A 45 3.64 -21.27 0.29
C PRO A 45 3.37 -22.47 1.19
N ILE A 46 3.07 -22.24 2.48
CA ILE A 46 2.75 -23.29 3.44
C ILE A 46 1.45 -24.00 3.04
N ALA A 47 0.40 -23.24 2.72
CA ALA A 47 -0.86 -23.80 2.27
C ALA A 47 -0.72 -24.59 0.97
N MET A 48 0.01 -24.07 -0.02
CA MET A 48 0.25 -24.75 -1.28
C MET A 48 1.00 -26.08 -1.10
N THR A 49 2.03 -26.09 -0.23
CA THR A 49 2.76 -27.32 0.11
C THR A 49 1.83 -28.32 0.81
N HIS A 50 0.98 -27.87 1.71
CA HIS A 50 0.00 -28.72 2.39
C HIS A 50 -1.02 -29.35 1.41
N HIS A 51 -1.35 -28.64 0.34
CA HIS A 51 -2.21 -29.13 -0.75
C HIS A 51 -1.45 -29.83 -1.89
N HIS A 52 -0.23 -30.31 -1.64
CA HIS A 52 0.60 -31.09 -2.55
C HIS A 52 0.99 -30.38 -3.85
N HIS A 53 1.01 -29.04 -3.87
CA HIS A 53 1.61 -28.29 -4.96
C HIS A 53 3.14 -28.33 -4.86
N ASP A 54 3.78 -28.49 -5.99
CA ASP A 54 5.24 -28.49 -6.10
C ASP A 54 5.82 -27.07 -5.93
N LEU A 55 7.12 -26.99 -5.69
CA LEU A 55 7.82 -25.74 -5.44
C LEU A 55 7.79 -24.82 -6.67
N SER A 56 7.84 -25.36 -7.88
CA SER A 56 7.81 -24.58 -9.12
C SER A 56 6.46 -23.91 -9.35
N THR A 57 5.38 -24.61 -9.05
CA THR A 57 4.02 -24.06 -9.07
C THR A 57 3.85 -22.96 -8.02
N THR A 58 4.35 -23.17 -6.82
CA THR A 58 4.34 -22.16 -5.77
C THR A 58 5.13 -20.91 -6.16
N ALA A 59 6.32 -21.07 -6.73
CA ALA A 59 7.12 -19.97 -7.24
C ALA A 59 6.40 -19.16 -8.32
N THR A 60 5.69 -19.84 -9.24
CA THR A 60 4.88 -19.18 -10.27
C THR A 60 3.77 -18.32 -9.68
N VAL A 61 3.07 -18.81 -8.67
CA VAL A 61 2.02 -18.02 -7.97
C VAL A 61 2.60 -16.78 -7.32
N ILE A 62 3.77 -16.88 -6.67
CA ILE A 62 4.48 -15.75 -6.09
C ILE A 62 4.90 -14.74 -7.17
N GLN A 63 5.41 -15.19 -8.32
CA GLN A 63 5.76 -14.32 -9.44
C GLN A 63 4.56 -13.55 -9.97
N LEU A 64 3.40 -14.20 -10.10
CA LEU A 64 2.15 -13.55 -10.48
C LEU A 64 1.71 -12.49 -9.47
N HIS A 65 1.89 -12.73 -8.17
CA HIS A 65 1.68 -11.74 -7.13
C HIS A 65 2.58 -10.50 -7.31
N VAL A 66 3.87 -10.73 -7.52
CA VAL A 66 4.85 -9.66 -7.74
C VAL A 66 4.48 -8.82 -8.98
N LEU A 67 4.06 -9.47 -10.07
CA LEU A 67 3.52 -8.78 -11.24
C LEU A 67 2.28 -7.95 -10.88
N GLY A 68 1.36 -8.51 -10.09
CA GLY A 68 0.18 -7.80 -9.58
C GLY A 68 0.53 -6.59 -8.72
N MET A 69 1.65 -6.62 -7.97
CA MET A 69 2.12 -5.47 -7.20
C MET A 69 2.69 -4.35 -8.08
N PHE A 70 3.50 -4.68 -9.07
CA PHE A 70 4.28 -3.68 -9.81
C PHE A 70 3.63 -3.23 -11.11
N LEU A 71 2.99 -4.13 -11.85
CA LEU A 71 2.38 -3.79 -13.13
C LEU A 71 1.34 -2.66 -13.03
N PRO A 72 0.43 -2.63 -12.05
CA PRO A 72 -0.52 -1.53 -11.91
C PRO A 72 0.15 -0.19 -11.60
N SER A 73 1.36 -0.17 -11.03
CA SER A 73 2.05 1.09 -10.65
C SER A 73 2.23 2.04 -11.82
N PHE A 74 2.36 1.53 -13.05
CA PHE A 74 2.45 2.34 -14.26
C PHE A 74 1.17 3.15 -14.53
N PHE A 75 0.04 2.70 -14.04
CA PHE A 75 -1.28 3.29 -14.30
C PHE A 75 -1.92 3.89 -13.04
N THR A 76 -1.54 3.45 -11.85
CA THR A 76 -2.16 3.87 -10.58
C THR A 76 -2.11 5.37 -10.39
N GLY A 77 -1.00 6.04 -10.75
CA GLY A 77 -0.90 7.50 -10.70
C GLY A 77 -1.94 8.20 -11.59
N SER A 78 -2.11 7.73 -12.82
CA SER A 78 -3.12 8.24 -13.75
C SER A 78 -4.55 7.97 -13.28
N LEU A 79 -4.79 6.80 -12.68
CA LEU A 79 -6.08 6.44 -12.07
C LEU A 79 -6.41 7.36 -10.90
N ILE A 80 -5.43 7.64 -10.03
CA ILE A 80 -5.58 8.58 -8.91
C ILE A 80 -5.89 9.99 -9.41
N ALA A 81 -5.19 10.46 -10.45
CA ALA A 81 -5.44 11.76 -11.04
C ALA A 81 -6.86 11.88 -11.65
N ARG A 82 -7.38 10.79 -12.24
CA ARG A 82 -8.69 10.77 -12.90
C ARG A 82 -9.85 10.55 -11.94
N PHE A 83 -9.72 9.64 -10.99
CA PHE A 83 -10.82 9.17 -10.14
C PHE A 83 -10.72 9.64 -8.68
N GLY A 84 -9.56 10.18 -8.30
CA GLY A 84 -9.27 10.58 -6.93
C GLY A 84 -8.69 9.45 -6.07
N VAL A 85 -7.84 9.83 -5.13
CA VAL A 85 -7.09 8.90 -4.28
C VAL A 85 -8.00 8.00 -3.43
N GLN A 86 -9.09 8.55 -2.88
CA GLN A 86 -9.99 7.79 -1.99
C GLN A 86 -10.68 6.63 -2.72
N ARG A 87 -11.14 6.86 -3.96
CA ARG A 87 -11.80 5.81 -4.76
C ARG A 87 -10.83 4.70 -5.12
N ILE A 88 -9.57 5.03 -5.42
CA ILE A 88 -8.55 4.03 -5.71
C ILE A 88 -8.21 3.21 -4.45
N MET A 89 -8.10 3.84 -3.28
CA MET A 89 -7.92 3.12 -2.01
C MET A 89 -9.10 2.20 -1.69
N LEU A 90 -10.34 2.65 -1.91
CA LEU A 90 -11.53 1.81 -1.73
C LEU A 90 -11.53 0.61 -2.68
N SER A 91 -11.14 0.78 -3.94
CA SER A 91 -10.99 -0.36 -4.86
C SER A 91 -9.89 -1.33 -4.42
N GLY A 92 -8.83 -0.84 -3.77
CA GLY A 92 -7.82 -1.70 -3.13
C GLY A 92 -8.41 -2.56 -2.00
N ILE A 93 -9.29 -2.00 -1.17
CA ILE A 93 -10.00 -2.76 -0.12
C ILE A 93 -10.93 -3.83 -0.73
N VAL A 94 -11.65 -3.50 -1.80
CA VAL A 94 -12.50 -4.47 -2.52
C VAL A 94 -11.65 -5.62 -3.08
N LEU A 95 -10.47 -5.32 -3.65
CA LEU A 95 -9.55 -6.35 -4.14
C LEU A 95 -9.01 -7.24 -3.01
N PHE A 96 -8.79 -6.71 -1.81
CA PHE A 96 -8.46 -7.53 -0.63
C PHE A 96 -9.61 -8.44 -0.23
N ALA A 97 -10.85 -7.97 -0.29
CA ALA A 97 -12.01 -8.84 -0.06
C ALA A 97 -12.09 -9.96 -1.11
N CYS A 98 -11.85 -9.65 -2.39
CA CYS A 98 -11.75 -10.65 -3.45
C CYS A 98 -10.61 -11.66 -3.20
N HIS A 99 -9.44 -11.20 -2.74
CA HIS A 99 -8.34 -12.09 -2.32
C HIS A 99 -8.82 -13.10 -1.28
N ILE A 100 -9.46 -12.64 -0.21
CA ILE A 100 -9.95 -13.51 0.87
C ILE A 100 -10.96 -14.54 0.33
N ILE A 101 -11.92 -14.09 -0.49
CA ILE A 101 -12.93 -14.96 -1.09
C ILE A 101 -12.25 -16.05 -1.94
N MET A 102 -11.30 -15.66 -2.81
CA MET A 102 -10.59 -16.61 -3.67
C MET A 102 -9.71 -17.58 -2.85
N ALA A 103 -9.08 -17.12 -1.78
CA ALA A 103 -8.28 -17.95 -0.89
C ALA A 103 -9.13 -19.00 -0.12
N LEU A 104 -10.40 -18.68 0.15
CA LEU A 104 -11.32 -19.57 0.87
C LEU A 104 -12.11 -20.53 -0.06
N THR A 105 -12.21 -20.23 -1.34
CA THR A 105 -13.08 -20.96 -2.27
C THR A 105 -12.39 -22.11 -2.99
N GLY A 106 -11.08 -22.25 -2.91
CA GLY A 106 -10.40 -23.34 -3.60
C GLY A 106 -8.93 -23.52 -3.21
N THR A 107 -8.43 -24.73 -3.47
CA THR A 107 -7.06 -25.14 -3.15
C THR A 107 -6.25 -25.46 -4.40
N GLY A 108 -6.80 -25.18 -5.60
CA GLY A 108 -6.12 -25.37 -6.87
C GLY A 108 -5.22 -24.19 -7.23
N PHE A 109 -4.31 -24.40 -8.19
CA PHE A 109 -3.40 -23.39 -8.73
C PHE A 109 -4.11 -22.06 -9.07
N SER A 110 -5.24 -22.15 -9.80
CA SER A 110 -5.99 -20.95 -10.23
C SER A 110 -6.52 -20.13 -9.07
N SER A 111 -6.97 -20.77 -8.00
CA SER A 111 -7.45 -20.08 -6.79
C SER A 111 -6.32 -19.35 -6.08
N PHE A 112 -5.17 -20.01 -5.86
CA PHE A 112 -4.00 -19.38 -5.28
C PHE A 112 -3.46 -18.25 -6.15
N ALA A 113 -3.35 -18.46 -7.48
CA ALA A 113 -2.88 -17.45 -8.42
C ALA A 113 -3.80 -16.22 -8.44
N ALA A 114 -5.11 -16.41 -8.57
CA ALA A 114 -6.08 -15.31 -8.54
C ALA A 114 -6.07 -14.57 -7.19
N ALA A 115 -6.07 -15.31 -6.08
CA ALA A 115 -6.01 -14.73 -4.75
C ALA A 115 -4.78 -13.82 -4.59
N LEU A 116 -3.60 -14.28 -5.00
CA LEU A 116 -2.38 -13.51 -4.87
C LEU A 116 -2.29 -12.33 -5.86
N VAL A 117 -2.83 -12.45 -7.06
CA VAL A 117 -2.94 -11.32 -8.00
C VAL A 117 -3.84 -10.22 -7.41
N PHE A 118 -5.01 -10.57 -6.89
CA PHE A 118 -5.89 -9.60 -6.23
C PHE A 118 -5.22 -8.94 -5.01
N LEU A 119 -4.47 -9.71 -4.22
CA LEU A 119 -3.66 -9.18 -3.13
C LEU A 119 -2.63 -8.17 -3.62
N GLY A 120 -1.89 -8.49 -4.68
CA GLY A 120 -0.85 -7.62 -5.25
C GLY A 120 -1.40 -6.29 -5.77
N VAL A 121 -2.46 -6.34 -6.56
CA VAL A 121 -3.13 -5.14 -7.11
C VAL A 121 -3.75 -4.31 -5.99
N GLY A 122 -4.43 -4.95 -5.04
CA GLY A 122 -5.04 -4.30 -3.89
C GLY A 122 -4.01 -3.60 -3.01
N TRP A 123 -2.88 -4.26 -2.76
CA TRP A 123 -1.74 -3.67 -2.04
C TRP A 123 -1.19 -2.44 -2.78
N ASN A 124 -1.00 -2.53 -4.10
CA ASN A 124 -0.52 -1.41 -4.90
C ASN A 124 -1.43 -0.18 -4.76
N PHE A 125 -2.74 -0.36 -4.86
CA PHE A 125 -3.70 0.73 -4.75
C PHE A 125 -3.74 1.35 -3.35
N LEU A 126 -3.63 0.55 -2.31
CA LEU A 126 -3.58 1.04 -0.92
C LEU A 126 -2.25 1.71 -0.61
N TYR A 127 -1.13 1.15 -1.06
CA TYR A 127 0.20 1.70 -0.80
C TYR A 127 0.43 3.02 -1.52
N ILE A 128 0.20 3.06 -2.85
CA ILE A 128 0.37 4.29 -3.64
C ILE A 128 -0.69 5.32 -3.27
N GLY A 129 -1.94 4.90 -3.07
CA GLY A 129 -3.01 5.78 -2.60
C GLY A 129 -2.72 6.36 -1.22
N GLY A 130 -2.29 5.53 -0.27
CA GLY A 130 -1.93 5.95 1.08
C GLY A 130 -0.75 6.93 1.10
N THR A 131 0.32 6.63 0.37
CA THR A 131 1.48 7.54 0.25
C THR A 131 1.10 8.84 -0.44
N THR A 132 0.26 8.80 -1.47
CA THR A 132 -0.26 10.01 -2.13
C THR A 132 -1.12 10.83 -1.18
N LEU A 133 -2.03 10.21 -0.45
CA LEU A 133 -2.87 10.89 0.53
C LEU A 133 -2.01 11.52 1.64
N LEU A 134 -0.99 10.82 2.11
CA LEU A 134 -0.07 11.32 3.12
C LEU A 134 0.61 12.62 2.68
N THR A 135 1.04 12.73 1.42
CA THR A 135 1.69 13.95 0.89
C THR A 135 0.77 15.17 0.88
N THR A 136 -0.55 14.99 0.99
CA THR A 136 -1.51 16.11 1.07
C THR A 136 -1.67 16.64 2.49
N THR A 137 -1.18 15.95 3.50
CA THR A 137 -1.40 16.30 4.92
C THR A 137 -0.36 17.27 5.47
N TYR A 138 0.78 17.44 4.79
CA TYR A 138 1.86 18.34 5.19
C TYR A 138 2.43 19.14 4.03
N THR A 139 2.98 20.31 4.33
CA THR A 139 3.67 21.16 3.35
C THR A 139 5.14 20.72 3.19
N VAL A 140 5.79 21.17 2.10
CA VAL A 140 7.23 20.91 1.86
C VAL A 140 8.11 21.41 3.01
N ALA A 141 7.74 22.53 3.64
CA ALA A 141 8.43 23.09 4.80
C ALA A 141 8.28 22.20 6.05
N GLU A 142 7.11 21.59 6.25
CA GLU A 142 6.82 20.69 7.36
C GLU A 142 7.52 19.34 7.20
N LYS A 143 7.71 18.87 5.95
CA LYS A 143 8.44 17.63 5.65
C LYS A 143 9.88 17.66 6.18
N GLY A 144 10.61 18.76 5.98
CA GLY A 144 11.98 18.91 6.46
C GLY A 144 12.09 18.82 7.99
N ARG A 145 11.11 19.41 8.71
CA ARG A 145 11.05 19.33 10.19
C ARG A 145 10.70 17.95 10.71
N LEU A 146 9.71 17.27 10.10
CA LEU A 146 9.34 15.90 10.45
C LEU A 146 10.54 14.96 10.31
N SER A 147 11.31 15.08 9.23
CA SER A 147 12.52 14.29 9.04
C SER A 147 13.59 14.64 10.08
N ALA A 148 13.84 15.91 10.36
CA ALA A 148 14.82 16.34 11.34
C ALA A 148 14.51 15.85 12.76
N THR A 149 13.23 15.86 13.16
CA THR A 149 12.81 15.39 14.50
C THR A 149 12.92 13.87 14.66
N LEU A 150 12.76 13.10 13.56
CA LEU A 150 12.86 11.63 13.59
C LEU A 150 14.31 11.13 13.60
N PHE A 151 15.28 11.96 13.18
CA PHE A 151 16.70 11.60 13.09
C PHE A 151 17.62 12.39 14.05
N SER A 152 17.04 13.11 15.02
CA SER A 152 17.80 13.93 15.97
C SER A 152 18.06 13.26 17.33
N ASP A 153 17.71 11.97 17.50
CA ASP A 153 18.01 11.16 18.69
C ASP A 153 19.14 10.17 18.46
#